data_9393281b57b775a45e0d56133d70ddee
#
_entry.id   9393281b57b775a45e0d56133d70ddee
#
_cell.length_a   1.000
_cell.length_b   1.000
_cell.length_c   1.000
_cell.angle_alpha   90.00
_cell.angle_beta   90.00
_cell.angle_gamma   90.00
#
_symmetry.space_group_name_H-M   'P 1'
#
loop_
_entity.id
_entity.type
_entity.pdbx_description
1 polymer ?
#
loop_
_entity_poly.entity_id
_entity_poly.type
_entity_poly.pdbx_seq_one_letter_code
_entity_poly.pdbx_strand_id
1 'polypeptide(L)'
;MYANIKLQVFRRGIHQNQLARAVGMDETLLSKIIRGFREPSEAQRKQLADYLDASEQWLFEKSELTDSSEILAKTVLKPGSGNGGE
;
A
#
# COMPACT_ATOMS: atom_id res chain seq x y z
N MET A 1 -4.19 7.30 0.67
CA MET A 1 -3.47 6.10 0.22
C MET A 1 -3.11 5.23 1.41
N TYR A 2 -3.24 3.95 1.24
CA TYR A 2 -2.90 3.02 2.32
C TYR A 2 -1.51 2.44 2.05
N ALA A 3 -0.52 3.25 2.31
CA ALA A 3 0.86 2.86 1.99
C ALA A 3 1.33 1.63 2.77
N ASN A 4 0.76 1.42 3.96
CA ASN A 4 1.20 0.29 4.78
C ASN A 4 0.82 -1.05 4.18
N ILE A 5 -0.23 -1.08 3.36
CA ILE A 5 -0.59 -2.31 2.66
C ILE A 5 0.54 -2.70 1.72
N LYS A 6 1.02 -1.74 0.94
CA LYS A 6 2.10 -2.02 -0.01
C LYS A 6 3.37 -2.41 0.74
N LEU A 7 3.64 -1.75 1.84
CA LEU A 7 4.81 -2.06 2.63
C LEU A 7 4.76 -3.50 3.14
N GLN A 8 3.59 -3.91 3.65
CA GLN A 8 3.46 -5.24 4.20
C GLN A 8 3.52 -6.31 3.11
N VAL A 9 2.95 -6.00 1.95
CA VAL A 9 3.05 -6.91 0.80
C VAL A 9 4.51 -7.12 0.45
N PHE A 10 5.28 -6.05 0.43
CA PHE A 10 6.70 -6.14 0.14
C PHE A 10 7.44 -6.95 1.21
N ARG A 11 7.12 -6.68 2.48
CA ARG A 11 7.78 -7.40 3.58
C ARG A 11 7.51 -8.89 3.55
N ARG A 12 6.30 -9.26 3.14
CA ARG A 12 5.91 -10.66 3.09
C ARG A 12 6.42 -11.33 1.83
N GLY A 13 6.98 -10.59 0.90
CA GLY A 13 7.52 -11.16 -0.31
C GLY A 13 6.46 -11.72 -1.25
N ILE A 14 5.28 -11.15 -1.23
CA ILE A 14 4.19 -11.62 -2.09
C ILE A 14 3.88 -10.54 -3.13
N HIS A 15 3.07 -10.92 -4.10
CA HIS A 15 2.64 -9.99 -5.13
C HIS A 15 1.23 -9.51 -4.85
N GLN A 16 0.91 -8.32 -5.34
CA GLN A 16 -0.39 -7.75 -5.10
C GLN A 16 -1.51 -8.62 -5.65
N ASN A 17 -1.31 -9.23 -6.82
CA ASN A 17 -2.34 -10.10 -7.36
C ASN A 17 -2.52 -11.36 -6.52
N GLN A 18 -1.47 -11.81 -5.87
CA GLN A 18 -1.55 -12.93 -4.97
C GLN A 18 -2.40 -12.55 -3.75
N LEU A 19 -2.19 -11.35 -3.24
CA LEU A 19 -2.98 -10.87 -2.12
C LEU A 19 -4.46 -10.77 -2.50
N ALA A 20 -4.74 -10.20 -3.66
CA ALA A 20 -6.11 -10.05 -4.11
C ALA A 20 -6.80 -11.41 -4.20
N ARG A 21 -6.12 -12.39 -4.77
CA ARG A 21 -6.68 -13.72 -4.91
C ARG A 21 -6.92 -14.35 -3.55
N ALA A 22 -6.00 -14.17 -2.62
CA ALA A 22 -6.10 -14.78 -1.31
C ALA A 22 -7.31 -14.26 -0.53
N VAL A 23 -7.65 -12.99 -0.72
CA VAL A 23 -8.77 -12.40 0.00
C VAL A 23 -10.04 -12.35 -0.86
N GLY A 24 -10.02 -13.02 -2.01
CA GLY A 24 -11.21 -13.10 -2.85
C GLY A 24 -11.61 -11.78 -3.47
N MET A 25 -10.63 -10.99 -3.82
CA MET A 25 -10.86 -9.64 -4.31
C MET A 25 -10.26 -9.51 -5.71
N ASP A 26 -10.91 -8.71 -6.54
CA ASP A 26 -10.36 -8.41 -7.86
C ASP A 26 -9.13 -7.54 -7.69
N GLU A 27 -8.11 -7.78 -8.48
CA GLU A 27 -6.87 -7.03 -8.36
C GLU A 27 -7.09 -5.54 -8.64
N THR A 28 -7.98 -5.24 -9.58
CA THR A 28 -8.28 -3.85 -9.89
C THR A 28 -8.90 -3.16 -8.67
N LEU A 29 -9.81 -3.87 -8.00
CA LEU A 29 -10.43 -3.32 -6.79
C LEU A 29 -9.39 -3.11 -5.71
N LEU A 30 -8.53 -4.11 -5.50
CA LEU A 30 -7.50 -3.99 -4.49
C LEU A 30 -6.58 -2.80 -4.77
N SER A 31 -6.23 -2.62 -6.03
CA SER A 31 -5.39 -1.49 -6.42
C SER A 31 -6.06 -0.16 -6.08
N LYS A 32 -7.37 -0.08 -6.35
CA LYS A 32 -8.10 1.14 -6.04
C LYS A 32 -8.17 1.40 -4.55
N ILE A 33 -8.32 0.34 -3.77
CA ILE A 33 -8.35 0.47 -2.31
C ILE A 33 -7.00 0.99 -1.81
N ILE A 34 -5.92 0.41 -2.29
CA ILE A 34 -4.60 0.82 -1.85
C ILE A 34 -4.35 2.28 -2.18
N ARG A 35 -4.80 2.72 -3.34
CA ARG A 35 -4.59 4.10 -3.76
C ARG A 35 -5.53 5.08 -3.09
N GLY A 36 -6.56 4.58 -2.40
CA GLY A 36 -7.50 5.43 -1.72
C GLY A 36 -8.69 5.85 -2.56
N PHE A 37 -8.88 5.23 -3.71
CA PHE A 37 -10.03 5.53 -4.57
C PHE A 37 -11.28 4.77 -4.16
N ARG A 38 -11.13 3.72 -3.38
CA ARG A 38 -12.24 2.92 -2.88
C ARG A 38 -11.97 2.58 -1.42
N GLU A 39 -13.01 2.64 -0.62
CA GLU A 39 -12.89 2.24 0.77
C GLU A 39 -13.23 0.76 0.89
N PRO A 40 -12.42 -0.01 1.59
CA PRO A 40 -12.74 -1.41 1.79
C PRO A 40 -13.86 -1.57 2.79
N SER A 41 -14.61 -2.65 2.65
CA SER A 41 -15.60 -2.99 3.64
C SER A 41 -14.90 -3.48 4.90
N GLU A 42 -15.66 -3.56 5.99
CA GLU A 42 -15.11 -4.04 7.24
C GLU A 42 -14.56 -5.46 7.08
N ALA A 43 -15.31 -6.30 6.38
CA ALA A 43 -14.88 -7.66 6.14
C ALA A 43 -13.60 -7.70 5.30
N GLN A 44 -13.51 -6.84 4.31
CA GLN A 44 -12.32 -6.80 3.48
C GLN A 44 -11.11 -6.36 4.27
N ARG A 45 -11.30 -5.40 5.16
CA ARG A 45 -10.20 -4.95 6.00
C ARG A 45 -9.66 -6.05 6.88
N LYS A 46 -10.57 -6.81 7.48
CA LYS A 46 -10.17 -7.92 8.33
C LYS A 46 -9.42 -8.98 7.53
N GLN A 47 -9.92 -9.29 6.35
CA GLN A 47 -9.29 -10.31 5.53
C GLN A 47 -7.89 -9.89 5.13
N LEU A 48 -7.72 -8.63 4.76
CA LEU A 48 -6.40 -8.14 4.39
C LEU A 48 -5.45 -8.17 5.58
N ALA A 49 -5.93 -7.73 6.73
CA ALA A 49 -5.10 -7.71 7.93
C ALA A 49 -4.69 -9.13 8.32
N ASP A 50 -5.62 -10.06 8.26
CA ASP A 50 -5.33 -11.44 8.63
C ASP A 50 -4.32 -12.05 7.68
N TYR A 51 -4.52 -11.87 6.40
CA TYR A 51 -3.62 -12.48 5.44
C TYR A 51 -2.22 -11.88 5.52
N LEU A 52 -2.15 -10.58 5.74
CA LEU A 52 -0.88 -9.89 5.81
C LEU A 52 -0.25 -9.96 7.19
N ASP A 53 -0.95 -10.54 8.14
CA ASP A 53 -0.44 -10.70 9.51
C ASP A 53 -0.05 -9.35 10.10
N ALA A 54 -0.95 -8.40 9.99
CA ALA A 54 -0.73 -7.05 10.49
C ALA A 54 -2.00 -6.58 11.17
N SER A 55 -1.86 -5.59 12.06
CA SER A 55 -3.05 -5.06 12.71
C SER A 55 -3.85 -4.24 11.70
N GLU A 56 -5.16 -4.34 11.82
CA GLU A 56 -6.04 -3.62 10.92
C GLU A 56 -5.83 -2.11 11.06
N GLN A 57 -5.65 -1.65 12.27
CA GLN A 57 -5.45 -0.24 12.52
C GLN A 57 -4.22 0.30 11.82
N TRP A 58 -3.11 -0.42 11.92
CA TRP A 58 -1.89 0.00 11.27
C TRP A 58 -2.00 -0.11 9.75
N LEU A 59 -2.59 -1.20 9.29
CA LEU A 59 -2.64 -1.49 7.87
C LEU A 59 -3.44 -0.44 7.11
N PHE A 60 -4.50 0.05 7.73
CA PHE A 60 -5.39 1.01 7.09
C PHE A 60 -5.20 2.42 7.61
N GLU A 61 -4.04 2.69 8.15
CA GLU A 61 -3.66 4.03 8.52
C GLU A 61 -3.44 4.81 7.24
N LYS A 62 -4.18 5.88 7.07
CA LYS A 62 -4.05 6.68 5.86
C LYS A 62 -2.78 7.51 5.94
N SER A 63 -2.07 7.50 4.85
CA SER A 63 -0.85 8.26 4.77
C SER A 63 -1.17 9.68 4.35
N GLU A 64 -0.70 10.61 5.13
CA GLU A 64 -0.80 12.02 4.76
C GLU A 64 0.06 12.28 3.55
N LEU A 65 0.92 11.36 3.31
CA LEU A 65 1.86 11.47 2.24
C LEU A 65 1.31 10.86 0.98
N THR A 66 0.02 11.02 0.82
CA THR A 66 -0.59 10.56 -0.40
C THR A 66 -0.02 11.31 -1.56
N ASP A 67 0.44 12.47 -1.26
CA ASP A 67 1.20 13.16 -2.25
C ASP A 67 2.53 12.50 -2.28
N SER A 68 2.45 11.23 -2.37
CA SER A 68 3.62 10.40 -2.31
C SER A 68 4.58 10.72 -3.41
N SER A 69 4.07 11.27 -4.48
CA SER A 69 4.96 11.72 -5.52
C SER A 69 5.92 12.75 -4.98
N GLU A 70 5.48 13.55 -4.04
CA GLU A 70 6.35 14.53 -3.42
C GLU A 70 7.42 13.86 -2.62
N ILE A 71 7.03 12.84 -1.89
CA ILE A 71 7.96 12.13 -1.07
C ILE A 71 9.01 11.48 -1.93
N LEU A 72 8.59 10.85 -2.99
CA LEU A 72 9.52 10.23 -3.88
C LEU A 72 10.47 11.24 -4.47
N ALA A 73 9.93 12.38 -4.82
CA ALA A 73 10.74 13.44 -5.40
C ALA A 73 11.76 13.93 -4.39
N LYS A 74 11.41 13.95 -3.13
CA LYS A 74 12.30 14.44 -2.10
C LYS A 74 13.33 13.41 -1.69
N THR A 75 12.91 12.23 -1.52
CA THR A 75 13.81 11.21 -1.05
C THR A 75 14.71 10.73 -2.12
N VAL A 76 14.24 10.81 -3.24
CA VAL A 76 15.01 10.39 -4.36
C VAL A 76 15.99 11.49 -4.73
N LEU A 77 15.83 11.98 -4.53
CA LEU A 77 16.28 12.65 -4.92
C LEU A 77 17.13 13.06 -4.73
N LYS A 78 17.18 12.65 -4.42
CA LYS A 78 17.68 13.01 -4.26
C LYS A 78 18.33 13.03 -4.45
N PRO A 79 18.42 12.71 -4.42
CA PRO A 79 18.88 12.87 -4.60
C PRO A 79 19.44 12.84 -4.99
N GLY A 80 19.54 12.52 -4.99
CA GLY A 80 19.86 12.91 -5.18
C GLY A 80 20.10 12.74 -5.68
N SER A 81 20.22 12.59 -5.63
CA SER A 81 20.30 12.89 -6.01
C SER A 81 20.57 12.87 -6.52
N GLY A 82 20.73 12.70 -6.56
CA GLY A 82 20.92 13.12 -6.79
C GLY A 82 21.06 13.01 -7.36
N ASN A 83 21.19 12.78 -7.33
CA ASN A 83 21.24 13.14 -7.74
C ASN A 83 21.47 13.31 -8.23
N GLY A 84 21.60 13.03 -8.38
CA GLY A 84 21.73 13.50 -8.62
C GLY A 84 21.88 13.59 -9.05
N GLY A 85 22.00 13.50 -9.13
CA GLY A 85 21.99 13.89 -9.26
C GLY A 85 22.03 13.92 -9.50
N GLU A 86 21.99 13.89 -9.39
CA GLU A 86 21.82 14.25 -9.34
C GLU A 86 21.95 14.39 -9.32
#